data_4f1175f8cf6c45b6b9eccccfecfa79c7
#
_entry.id   4f1175f8cf6c45b6b9eccccfecfa79c7
#
_cell.length_a   1.000
_cell.length_b   1.000
_cell.length_c   1.000
_cell.angle_alpha   90.00
_cell.angle_beta   90.00
_cell.angle_gamma   90.00
#
_symmetry.space_group_name_H-M   'P 1'
#
loop_
_entity.id
_entity.type
_entity.pdbx_description
1 polymer ?
#
loop_
_entity_poly.entity_id
_entity_poly.type
_entity_poly.pdbx_seq_one_letter_code
_entity_poly.pdbx_strand_id
1 'polypeptide(L)'
;MSDNIYKVYVEAMKNAVDYQHFFNDSTGDAKVVLTEFINSAENSVRIFARSLNHEIYSDFELVYAIKKALDRKVHFDIMIQSEEPDEKSFRLVSLLEDSKYAGLVSFEKKKGVGLNHNICIVDSNKFHFEYNPDERKAEASWNDEVTTRKLDSLLDSIKKIAC
;
A
#
# COMPACT_ATOMS: atom_id res chain seq x y z
N MET A 1 13.29 15.46 -6.34
CA MET A 1 14.36 14.43 -6.25
C MET A 1 14.14 13.43 -7.39
N SER A 2 15.17 12.96 -8.07
CA SER A 2 14.96 11.90 -9.08
C SER A 2 14.59 10.60 -8.39
N ASP A 3 13.77 9.77 -9.05
CA ASP A 3 13.30 8.50 -8.49
C ASP A 3 14.45 7.61 -7.98
N ASN A 4 15.58 7.65 -8.66
CA ASN A 4 16.77 6.89 -8.29
C ASN A 4 17.43 7.38 -6.98
N ILE A 5 17.49 8.69 -6.78
CA ILE A 5 18.03 9.27 -5.54
C ILE A 5 17.07 9.00 -4.37
N TYR A 6 15.78 9.14 -4.61
CA TYR A 6 14.78 8.85 -3.58
C TYR A 6 14.79 7.37 -3.17
N LYS A 7 14.99 6.46 -4.12
CA LYS A 7 15.14 5.04 -3.83
C LYS A 7 16.32 4.77 -2.90
N VAL A 8 17.47 5.38 -3.15
CA VAL A 8 18.65 5.26 -2.27
C VAL A 8 18.32 5.77 -0.86
N TYR A 9 17.60 6.88 -0.75
CA TYR A 9 17.12 7.41 0.53
C TYR A 9 16.21 6.42 1.27
N VAL A 10 15.22 5.87 0.60
CA VAL A 10 14.28 4.88 1.18
C VAL A 10 15.02 3.63 1.67
N GLU A 11 15.99 3.12 0.89
CA GLU A 11 16.81 1.98 1.28
C GLU A 11 17.72 2.31 2.49
N ALA A 12 18.28 3.52 2.54
CA ALA A 12 19.07 3.96 3.67
C ALA A 12 18.25 4.02 4.97
N MET A 13 17.01 4.45 4.89
CA MET A 13 16.10 4.51 6.03
C MET A 13 15.75 3.12 6.58
N LYS A 14 15.83 2.07 5.78
CA LYS A 14 15.64 0.68 6.22
C LYS A 14 16.64 0.25 7.30
N ASN A 15 17.85 0.75 7.24
CA ASN A 15 18.94 0.40 8.16
C ASN A 15 19.06 1.37 9.33
N ALA A 16 18.20 2.35 9.44
CA ALA A 16 18.18 3.30 10.55
C ALA A 16 17.78 2.59 11.85
N VAL A 17 18.47 2.91 12.94
CA VAL A 17 18.45 2.15 14.21
C VAL A 17 17.23 2.50 15.06
N ASP A 18 16.40 3.43 14.81
CA ASP A 18 15.25 3.81 15.59
C ASP A 18 14.00 3.99 14.73
N TYR A 19 12.83 4.19 15.36
CA TYR A 19 11.54 4.49 14.73
C TYR A 19 11.61 5.70 13.82
N GLN A 20 12.40 5.60 12.74
CA GLN A 20 12.56 6.73 11.85
C GLN A 20 11.42 6.79 10.85
N HIS A 21 10.73 7.90 10.87
CA HIS A 21 9.75 8.25 9.87
C HIS A 21 10.43 9.05 8.75
N PHE A 22 9.97 8.80 7.54
CA PHE A 22 10.38 9.57 6.37
C PHE A 22 9.16 9.97 5.55
N PHE A 23 9.32 10.92 4.66
CA PHE A 23 8.20 11.57 4.00
C PHE A 23 8.35 11.50 2.49
N ASN A 24 7.21 11.51 1.78
CA ASN A 24 7.16 11.76 0.36
C ASN A 24 6.08 12.79 0.03
N ASP A 25 6.24 13.47 -1.10
CA ASP A 25 5.33 14.51 -1.59
C ASP A 25 5.10 14.44 -3.10
N SER A 26 5.38 13.33 -3.73
CA SER A 26 5.16 13.11 -5.16
C SER A 26 4.64 11.71 -5.46
N THR A 27 4.02 11.56 -6.61
CA THR A 27 3.57 10.25 -7.13
C THR A 27 4.74 9.31 -7.35
N GLY A 28 5.86 9.81 -7.88
CA GLY A 28 7.08 9.02 -8.10
C GLY A 28 7.64 8.47 -6.79
N ASP A 29 7.74 9.31 -5.77
CA ASP A 29 8.21 8.91 -4.44
C ASP A 29 7.28 7.87 -3.80
N ALA A 30 5.97 8.08 -3.89
CA ALA A 30 4.98 7.12 -3.37
C ALA A 30 5.14 5.74 -4.02
N LYS A 31 5.33 5.68 -5.35
CA LYS A 31 5.58 4.41 -6.06
C LYS A 31 6.83 3.72 -5.56
N VAL A 32 7.92 4.46 -5.34
CA VAL A 32 9.18 3.91 -4.82
C VAL A 32 8.96 3.28 -3.44
N VAL A 33 8.35 4.01 -2.50
CA VAL A 33 8.11 3.50 -1.14
C VAL A 33 7.25 2.23 -1.18
N LEU A 34 6.12 2.25 -1.88
CA LEU A 34 5.22 1.11 -1.97
C LEU A 34 5.91 -0.10 -2.61
N THR A 35 6.66 0.11 -3.68
CA THR A 35 7.39 -0.97 -4.36
C THR A 35 8.43 -1.60 -3.44
N GLU A 36 9.24 -0.81 -2.76
CA GLU A 36 10.26 -1.31 -1.83
C GLU A 36 9.64 -2.05 -0.64
N PHE A 37 8.56 -1.51 -0.06
CA PHE A 37 7.86 -2.17 1.05
C PHE A 37 7.27 -3.52 0.62
N ILE A 38 6.59 -3.57 -0.52
CA ILE A 38 5.98 -4.81 -1.02
C ILE A 38 7.03 -5.83 -1.45
N ASN A 39 8.16 -5.38 -2.04
CA ASN A 39 9.28 -6.28 -2.31
C ASN A 39 9.86 -6.90 -1.04
N SER A 40 9.82 -6.21 0.09
CA SER A 40 10.28 -6.71 1.38
C SER A 40 9.23 -7.55 2.13
N ALA A 41 8.01 -7.64 1.65
CA ALA A 41 6.92 -8.33 2.34
C ALA A 41 7.16 -9.82 2.48
N GLU A 42 6.96 -10.33 3.68
CA GLU A 42 7.11 -11.75 4.02
C GLU A 42 5.77 -12.41 4.39
N ASN A 43 4.86 -11.66 5.00
CA ASN A 43 3.61 -12.21 5.55
C ASN A 43 2.36 -11.56 4.97
N SER A 44 2.24 -10.24 5.06
CA SER A 44 0.99 -9.56 4.74
C SER A 44 1.17 -8.14 4.22
N VAL A 45 0.24 -7.74 3.37
CA VAL A 45 0.08 -6.36 2.90
C VAL A 45 -1.38 -5.97 3.07
N ARG A 46 -1.66 -4.86 3.75
CA ARG A 46 -2.99 -4.29 3.87
C ARG A 46 -3.02 -2.92 3.20
N ILE A 47 -3.99 -2.70 2.34
CA ILE A 47 -4.16 -1.43 1.62
C ILE A 47 -5.58 -0.93 1.82
N PHE A 48 -5.69 0.33 2.22
CA PHE A 48 -6.93 1.09 2.16
C PHE A 48 -6.71 2.32 1.30
N ALA A 49 -7.52 2.50 0.28
CA ALA A 49 -7.39 3.60 -0.67
C ALA A 49 -8.76 4.11 -1.12
N ARG A 50 -8.80 5.37 -1.58
CA ARG A 50 -10.01 5.90 -2.22
C ARG A 50 -10.37 5.10 -3.47
N SER A 51 -9.34 4.80 -4.26
CA SER A 51 -9.42 3.95 -5.46
C SER A 51 -8.04 3.38 -5.74
N LEU A 52 -7.95 2.40 -6.62
CA LEU A 52 -6.66 1.96 -7.16
C LEU A 52 -6.24 2.91 -8.29
N ASN A 53 -5.73 4.07 -7.92
CA ASN A 53 -5.34 5.14 -8.84
C ASN A 53 -4.30 4.64 -9.84
N HIS A 54 -4.54 4.87 -11.12
CA HIS A 54 -3.67 4.39 -12.19
C HIS A 54 -2.26 4.99 -12.16
N GLU A 55 -2.09 6.22 -11.68
CA GLU A 55 -0.76 6.86 -11.60
C GLU A 55 0.21 6.07 -10.71
N ILE A 56 -0.32 5.33 -9.75
CA ILE A 56 0.45 4.48 -8.84
C ILE A 56 0.28 3.01 -9.21
N TYR A 57 -0.95 2.53 -9.29
CA TYR A 57 -1.27 1.11 -9.39
C TYR A 57 -1.28 0.54 -10.82
N SER A 58 -1.04 1.35 -11.86
CA SER A 58 -0.71 0.86 -13.20
C SER A 58 0.80 0.74 -13.43
N ASP A 59 1.60 1.22 -12.49
CA ASP A 59 3.06 1.16 -12.58
C ASP A 59 3.54 -0.29 -12.67
N PHE A 60 4.36 -0.58 -13.67
CA PHE A 60 4.80 -1.94 -13.95
C PHE A 60 5.63 -2.53 -12.81
N GLU A 61 6.53 -1.75 -12.22
CA GLU A 61 7.38 -2.24 -11.13
C GLU A 61 6.57 -2.56 -9.88
N LEU A 62 5.58 -1.72 -9.55
CA LEU A 62 4.69 -1.96 -8.41
C LEU A 62 3.81 -3.20 -8.64
N VAL A 63 3.17 -3.33 -9.80
CA VAL A 63 2.35 -4.51 -10.12
C VAL A 63 3.19 -5.78 -10.11
N TYR A 64 4.40 -5.72 -10.62
CA TYR A 64 5.33 -6.85 -10.60
C TYR A 64 5.77 -7.20 -9.16
N ALA A 65 6.01 -6.21 -8.31
CA ALA A 65 6.31 -6.43 -6.89
C ALA A 65 5.16 -7.14 -6.17
N ILE A 66 3.91 -6.75 -6.44
CA ILE A 66 2.72 -7.39 -5.90
C ILE A 66 2.64 -8.86 -6.37
N LYS A 67 2.85 -9.09 -7.66
CA LYS A 67 2.87 -10.44 -8.20
C LYS A 67 3.91 -11.32 -7.53
N LYS A 68 5.13 -10.83 -7.39
CA LYS A 68 6.20 -11.56 -6.70
C LYS A 68 5.86 -11.84 -5.23
N ALA A 69 5.22 -10.90 -4.54
CA ALA A 69 4.78 -11.11 -3.18
C ALA A 69 3.70 -12.20 -3.09
N LEU A 70 2.73 -12.20 -3.99
CA LEU A 70 1.73 -13.26 -4.10
C LEU A 70 2.36 -14.63 -4.39
N ASP A 71 3.35 -14.69 -5.28
CA ASP A 71 4.09 -15.92 -5.58
C ASP A 71 4.86 -16.44 -4.34
N ARG A 72 5.30 -15.54 -3.43
CA ARG A 72 5.87 -15.90 -2.11
C ARG A 72 4.82 -16.23 -1.04
N LYS A 73 3.53 -16.25 -1.40
CA LYS A 73 2.41 -16.52 -0.47
C LYS A 73 2.13 -15.41 0.54
N VAL A 74 2.49 -14.17 0.23
CA VAL A 74 2.09 -13.00 1.01
C VAL A 74 0.58 -12.78 0.86
N HIS A 75 -0.11 -12.53 1.97
CA HIS A 75 -1.54 -12.24 1.97
C HIS A 75 -1.79 -10.76 1.69
N PHE A 76 -2.78 -10.47 0.85
CA PHE A 76 -3.21 -9.11 0.52
C PHE A 76 -4.65 -8.87 0.98
N ASP A 77 -4.85 -7.83 1.78
CA ASP A 77 -6.16 -7.36 2.22
C ASP A 77 -6.34 -5.92 1.70
N ILE A 78 -7.14 -5.76 0.67
CA ILE A 78 -7.30 -4.50 -0.06
C ILE A 78 -8.74 -4.03 0.05
N MET A 79 -8.92 -2.80 0.51
CA MET A 79 -10.22 -2.12 0.61
C MET A 79 -10.17 -0.80 -0.15
N ILE A 80 -11.16 -0.54 -1.01
CA ILE A 80 -11.30 0.73 -1.72
C ILE A 80 -12.66 1.36 -1.43
N GLN A 81 -12.71 2.70 -1.45
CA GLN A 81 -13.95 3.43 -1.21
C GLN A 81 -14.78 3.66 -2.47
N SER A 82 -14.16 3.70 -3.64
CA SER A 82 -14.85 3.89 -4.91
C SER A 82 -15.65 2.65 -5.33
N GLU A 83 -16.69 2.87 -6.13
CA GLU A 83 -17.48 1.76 -6.68
C GLU A 83 -16.66 0.89 -7.63
N GLU A 84 -15.84 1.54 -8.44
CA GLU A 84 -15.01 0.86 -9.44
C GLU A 84 -13.56 1.32 -9.32
N PRO A 85 -12.59 0.42 -9.50
CA PRO A 85 -11.20 0.80 -9.65
C PRO A 85 -11.03 1.63 -10.94
N ASP A 86 -9.95 2.41 -10.98
CA ASP A 86 -9.59 3.11 -12.21
C ASP A 86 -9.38 2.09 -13.35
N GLU A 87 -10.07 2.29 -14.48
CA GLU A 87 -9.99 1.37 -15.64
C GLU A 87 -8.55 1.13 -16.10
N LYS A 88 -7.69 2.13 -15.97
CA LYS A 88 -6.27 2.02 -16.33
C LYS A 88 -5.47 1.13 -15.39
N SER A 89 -6.02 0.76 -14.24
CA SER A 89 -5.41 -0.19 -13.29
C SER A 89 -5.83 -1.64 -13.52
N PHE A 90 -6.35 -1.96 -14.71
CA PHE A 90 -6.88 -3.28 -15.02
C PHE A 90 -5.87 -4.43 -14.82
N ARG A 91 -4.57 -4.16 -14.99
CA ARG A 91 -3.51 -5.18 -14.80
C ARG A 91 -3.44 -5.62 -13.35
N LEU A 92 -3.50 -4.67 -12.43
CA LEU A 92 -3.53 -4.98 -11.01
C LEU A 92 -4.83 -5.70 -10.63
N VAL A 93 -5.97 -5.20 -11.08
CA VAL A 93 -7.26 -5.82 -10.79
C VAL A 93 -7.31 -7.25 -11.32
N SER A 94 -6.85 -7.49 -12.55
CA SER A 94 -6.77 -8.84 -13.11
C SER A 94 -5.87 -9.76 -12.29
N LEU A 95 -4.76 -9.24 -11.76
CA LEU A 95 -3.87 -10.01 -10.90
C LEU A 95 -4.55 -10.36 -9.57
N LEU A 96 -5.24 -9.41 -8.95
CA LEU A 96 -5.93 -9.60 -7.67
C LEU A 96 -7.12 -10.57 -7.78
N GLU A 97 -7.75 -10.64 -8.95
CA GLU A 97 -8.88 -11.53 -9.25
C GLU A 97 -8.46 -12.88 -9.84
N ASP A 98 -7.18 -13.08 -10.06
CA ASP A 98 -6.67 -14.35 -10.60
C ASP A 98 -6.94 -15.49 -9.62
N SER A 99 -7.61 -16.53 -10.10
CA SER A 99 -7.96 -17.72 -9.30
C SER A 99 -6.75 -18.42 -8.66
N LYS A 100 -5.56 -18.28 -9.24
CA LYS A 100 -4.31 -18.77 -8.68
C LYS A 100 -4.03 -18.22 -7.28
N TYR A 101 -4.49 -17.01 -6.99
CA TYR A 101 -4.25 -16.30 -5.73
C TYR A 101 -5.50 -16.17 -4.85
N ALA A 102 -6.59 -16.87 -5.18
CA ALA A 102 -7.89 -16.71 -4.51
C ALA A 102 -7.84 -16.85 -2.99
N GLY A 103 -6.96 -17.70 -2.45
CA GLY A 103 -6.79 -17.88 -1.01
C GLY A 103 -5.88 -16.86 -0.34
N LEU A 104 -5.24 -15.97 -1.12
CA LEU A 104 -4.28 -14.98 -0.63
C LEU A 104 -4.82 -13.54 -0.68
N VAL A 105 -5.87 -13.28 -1.46
CA VAL A 105 -6.36 -11.93 -1.72
C VAL A 105 -7.78 -11.76 -1.19
N SER A 106 -7.97 -10.71 -0.37
CA SER A 106 -9.27 -10.13 -0.06
C SER A 106 -9.33 -8.75 -0.72
N PHE A 107 -10.31 -8.53 -1.60
CA PHE A 107 -10.49 -7.27 -2.30
C PHE A 107 -11.94 -6.82 -2.14
N GLU A 108 -12.15 -5.77 -1.35
CA GLU A 108 -13.48 -5.31 -0.96
C GLU A 108 -13.69 -3.83 -1.30
N LYS A 109 -14.93 -3.50 -1.66
CA LYS A 109 -15.39 -2.11 -1.85
C LYS A 109 -16.12 -1.67 -0.59
N LYS A 110 -15.70 -0.56 0.02
CA LYS A 110 -16.24 -0.03 1.29
C LYS A 110 -16.81 1.37 1.07
N LYS A 111 -18.05 1.44 0.57
CA LYS A 111 -18.74 2.70 0.34
C LYS A 111 -19.02 3.45 1.65
N GLY A 112 -18.99 4.77 1.57
CA GLY A 112 -19.46 5.63 2.67
C GLY A 112 -18.53 5.75 3.86
N VAL A 113 -17.29 5.26 3.78
CA VAL A 113 -16.30 5.41 4.86
C VAL A 113 -15.93 6.88 5.07
N GLY A 114 -15.81 7.67 3.99
CA GLY A 114 -15.54 9.11 4.06
C GLY A 114 -14.13 9.47 4.55
N LEU A 115 -13.21 8.53 4.62
CA LEU A 115 -11.84 8.78 5.05
C LEU A 115 -10.99 9.23 3.86
N ASN A 116 -10.44 10.43 3.93
CA ASN A 116 -9.59 10.98 2.87
C ASN A 116 -8.11 10.69 3.09
N HIS A 117 -7.77 9.42 3.27
CA HIS A 117 -6.39 8.94 3.45
C HIS A 117 -6.18 7.68 2.65
N ASN A 118 -4.94 7.43 2.27
CA ASN A 118 -4.52 6.13 1.74
C ASN A 118 -3.53 5.52 2.71
N ILE A 119 -3.68 4.24 2.99
CA ILE A 119 -2.91 3.51 3.99
C ILE A 119 -2.38 2.23 3.37
N CYS A 120 -1.09 1.97 3.54
CA CYS A 120 -0.49 0.67 3.24
C CYS A 120 0.27 0.20 4.48
N ILE A 121 0.01 -1.02 4.92
CA ILE A 121 0.70 -1.67 6.04
C ILE A 121 1.33 -2.95 5.52
N VAL A 122 2.61 -3.16 5.82
CA VAL A 122 3.34 -4.35 5.40
C VAL A 122 3.93 -5.03 6.64
N ASP A 123 3.64 -6.33 6.80
CA ASP A 123 4.14 -7.20 7.88
C ASP A 123 3.91 -6.65 9.29
N SER A 124 2.89 -5.83 9.50
CA SER A 124 2.52 -5.23 10.78
C SER A 124 3.62 -4.37 11.44
N ASN A 125 4.65 -3.98 10.70
CA ASN A 125 5.72 -3.11 11.20
C ASN A 125 6.14 -2.00 10.25
N LYS A 126 5.74 -2.07 8.98
CA LYS A 126 6.02 -1.04 7.97
C LYS A 126 4.72 -0.35 7.61
N PHE A 127 4.74 0.96 7.45
CA PHE A 127 3.57 1.68 6.97
C PHE A 127 3.93 2.80 5.99
N HIS A 128 3.00 3.07 5.09
CA HIS A 128 2.92 4.27 4.27
C HIS A 128 1.54 4.87 4.48
N PHE A 129 1.49 6.06 5.04
CA PHE A 129 0.27 6.78 5.37
C PHE A 129 0.21 8.09 4.60
N GLU A 130 -0.59 8.11 3.54
CA GLU A 130 -0.83 9.31 2.73
C GLU A 130 -1.94 10.12 3.38
N TYR A 131 -1.54 11.12 4.17
CA TYR A 131 -2.46 11.96 4.95
C TYR A 131 -3.07 13.10 4.13
N ASN A 132 -2.46 13.45 3.00
CA ASN A 132 -3.01 14.39 2.01
C ASN A 132 -2.84 13.80 0.59
N PRO A 133 -3.82 12.99 0.13
CA PRO A 133 -3.73 12.36 -1.18
C PRO A 133 -3.73 13.33 -2.36
N ASP A 134 -4.35 14.49 -2.20
CA ASP A 134 -4.42 15.49 -3.27
C ASP A 134 -3.05 16.14 -3.54
N GLU A 135 -2.23 16.29 -2.51
CA GLU A 135 -0.86 16.79 -2.60
C GLU A 135 0.20 15.66 -2.57
N ARG A 136 -0.22 14.40 -2.55
CA ARG A 136 0.67 13.22 -2.43
C ARG A 136 1.58 13.23 -1.21
N LYS A 137 1.16 13.91 -0.15
CA LYS A 137 1.93 13.95 1.09
C LYS A 137 1.70 12.72 1.95
N ALA A 138 2.77 12.04 2.25
CA ALA A 138 2.73 10.83 3.06
C ALA A 138 3.89 10.76 4.04
N GLU A 139 3.66 9.99 5.09
CA GLU A 139 4.63 9.59 6.09
C GLU A 139 4.80 8.08 6.06
N ALA A 140 6.01 7.59 6.23
CA ALA A 140 6.32 6.18 6.16
C ALA A 140 7.38 5.77 7.17
N SER A 141 7.41 4.49 7.53
CA SER A 141 8.46 3.89 8.34
C SER A 141 8.69 2.44 7.98
N TRP A 142 9.95 2.02 8.03
CA TRP A 142 10.34 0.61 7.87
C TRP A 142 10.10 -0.22 9.14
N ASN A 143 10.02 0.41 10.30
CA ASN A 143 9.91 -0.31 11.56
C ASN A 143 9.23 0.54 12.63
N ASP A 144 7.92 0.55 12.64
CA ASP A 144 7.12 1.20 13.68
C ASP A 144 5.87 0.37 14.01
N GLU A 145 6.03 -0.59 14.90
CA GLU A 145 4.94 -1.47 15.32
C GLU A 145 3.82 -0.72 16.05
N VAL A 146 4.15 0.37 16.73
CA VAL A 146 3.15 1.15 17.50
C VAL A 146 2.18 1.86 16.55
N THR A 147 2.71 2.57 15.56
CA THR A 147 1.88 3.24 14.55
C THR A 147 1.14 2.24 13.68
N THR A 148 1.79 1.17 13.23
CA THR A 148 1.12 0.13 12.43
C THR A 148 -0.03 -0.53 13.19
N ARG A 149 0.10 -0.77 14.48
CA ARG A 149 -0.98 -1.33 15.30
C ARG A 149 -2.20 -0.42 15.35
N LYS A 150 -2.00 0.89 15.45
CA LYS A 150 -3.08 1.88 15.40
C LYS A 150 -3.77 1.91 14.03
N LEU A 151 -2.99 1.87 12.97
CA LEU A 151 -3.52 1.81 11.61
C LEU A 151 -4.24 0.49 11.33
N ASP A 152 -3.71 -0.63 11.79
CA ASP A 152 -4.37 -1.94 11.70
C ASP A 152 -5.74 -1.92 12.40
N SER A 153 -5.83 -1.34 13.59
CA SER A 153 -7.09 -1.21 14.32
C SER A 153 -8.11 -0.36 13.55
N LEU A 154 -7.65 0.70 12.89
CA LEU A 154 -8.50 1.50 12.00
C LEU A 154 -9.01 0.67 10.82
N LEU A 155 -8.13 -0.07 10.15
CA LEU A 155 -8.50 -0.90 9.01
C LEU A 155 -9.45 -2.03 9.43
N ASP A 156 -9.27 -2.62 10.61
CA ASP A 156 -10.19 -3.62 11.16
C ASP A 156 -11.58 -3.03 11.39
N SER A 157 -11.67 -1.79 11.88
CA SER A 157 -12.94 -1.08 12.03
C SER A 157 -13.62 -0.81 10.69
N ILE A 158 -12.85 -0.41 9.67
CA ILE A 158 -13.37 -0.19 8.31
C ILE A 158 -13.86 -1.51 7.71
N LYS A 159 -13.13 -2.60 7.93
CA LYS A 159 -13.50 -3.92 7.39
C LYS A 159 -14.86 -4.41 7.91
N LYS A 160 -15.25 -4.02 9.11
CA LYS A 160 -16.55 -4.36 9.71
C LYS A 160 -17.72 -3.55 9.16
N ILE A 161 -17.48 -2.47 8.43
CA ILE A 161 -18.54 -1.67 7.82
C ILE A 161 -19.19 -2.49 6.70
N ALA A 162 -20.51 -2.56 6.71
CA ALA A 162 -21.27 -3.22 5.64
C ALA A 162 -21.07 -2.49 4.30
N CYS A 163 -20.98 -3.26 3.25
CA CYS A 163 -20.84 -2.74 1.90
C CYS A 163 -22.15 -2.21 1.33
#